data_1e346c1dc659699d08c53813fcf2a58e
#
_entry.id   1e346c1dc659699d08c53813fcf2a58e
#
_cell.length_a   1.000
_cell.length_b   1.000
_cell.length_c   1.000
_cell.angle_alpha   90.00
_cell.angle_beta   90.00
_cell.angle_gamma   90.00
#
_symmetry.space_group_name_H-M   'P 1'
#
loop_
_entity.id
_entity.type
_entity.pdbx_description
1 polymer ?
#
loop_
_entity_poly.entity_id
_entity_poly.type
_entity_poly.pdbx_seq_one_letter_code
_entity_poly.pdbx_strand_id
1 'polypeptide(L)'
;MRWWHSVIWRFAALVFLMQIACVLLALSAVHQFTSRSVDHASREVAIGLRDDIAATYAAAGLDAAGATVRSRIATDPAGGSVILLLSPQGKRIAGNLDRWPPDVGPAESWHRAHLLRNDRRDRDPEVIGLVSTRFPDGVRLLVGHVVENDLRFGGFLEAALIGAVLLAVPLAAGAAWLSASIIQRRLRAVIATAAAIGTGDMERRIMLTGSDDIFDALGREINAMLDRITGLVGELRLVTDGLAHDLRSPLTRLRAVVENALNQSRDEGAVNALVRALDESDTVLRMLNTALMISRAEAGIGRDSFGPVDVTALLNDFQEMYGALAEDRNVAMMVDAKPGLVIHSNREVFGQVLSNLIDNALKYGGTSIRLSAWREAGRLFVRVADNGPGIVEEQRVEALRRFARLDAARHIAGAGLGLSLATAVARLHGGELELGDAGPGLLVTLILPAEASDNEGAR
;
A
#
# COMPACT_ATOMS: atom_id res chain seq x y z
N MET A 1 9.20 10.03 0.92
CA MET A 1 8.29 10.85 0.08
C MET A 1 7.61 10.02 -1.03
N ARG A 2 6.82 8.98 -0.74
CA ARG A 2 6.11 8.14 -1.75
C ARG A 2 4.60 8.07 -1.50
N TRP A 3 4.01 9.05 -0.85
CA TRP A 3 2.59 9.07 -0.44
C TRP A 3 1.64 9.28 -1.63
N TRP A 4 2.08 9.99 -2.66
CA TRP A 4 1.27 10.38 -3.83
C TRP A 4 0.99 9.23 -4.82
N HIS A 5 1.64 8.07 -4.67
CA HIS A 5 1.44 6.91 -5.56
C HIS A 5 0.38 5.92 -5.07
N SER A 6 -0.18 6.11 -3.86
CA SER A 6 -1.21 5.22 -3.36
C SER A 6 -2.56 5.56 -4.01
N VAL A 7 -3.27 4.53 -4.49
CA VAL A 7 -4.60 4.64 -5.11
C VAL A 7 -5.58 5.39 -4.18
N ILE A 8 -5.44 5.20 -2.87
CA ILE A 8 -6.27 5.83 -1.85
C ILE A 8 -6.13 7.36 -1.86
N TRP A 9 -4.91 7.88 -1.96
CA TRP A 9 -4.67 9.32 -2.04
C TRP A 9 -5.15 9.93 -3.35
N ARG A 10 -5.05 9.20 -4.46
CA ARG A 10 -5.61 9.65 -5.76
C ARG A 10 -7.12 9.72 -5.69
N PHE A 11 -7.78 8.73 -5.07
CA PHE A 11 -9.22 8.74 -4.88
C PHE A 11 -9.68 9.88 -3.95
N ALA A 12 -9.01 10.08 -2.81
CA ALA A 12 -9.28 11.19 -1.90
C ALA A 12 -9.10 12.56 -2.60
N ALA A 13 -8.05 12.73 -3.39
CA ALA A 13 -7.82 13.94 -4.17
C ALA A 13 -8.89 14.16 -5.24
N LEU A 14 -9.35 13.11 -5.91
CA LEU A 14 -10.42 13.19 -6.92
C LEU A 14 -11.74 13.61 -6.29
N VAL A 15 -12.12 13.02 -5.16
CA VAL A 15 -13.33 13.40 -4.39
C VAL A 15 -13.25 14.85 -3.94
N PHE A 16 -12.10 15.27 -3.42
CA PHE A 16 -11.86 16.64 -2.99
C PHE A 16 -11.97 17.64 -4.16
N LEU A 17 -11.37 17.34 -5.33
CA LEU A 17 -11.48 18.18 -6.52
C LEU A 17 -12.91 18.27 -7.03
N MET A 18 -13.62 17.14 -7.03
CA MET A 18 -15.05 17.11 -7.41
C MET A 18 -15.90 17.98 -6.48
N GLN A 19 -15.62 17.97 -5.19
CA GLN A 19 -16.33 18.78 -4.20
C GLN A 19 -16.04 20.28 -4.39
N ILE A 20 -14.79 20.66 -4.65
CA ILE A 20 -14.44 22.05 -4.99
C ILE A 20 -15.16 22.48 -6.28
N ALA A 21 -15.16 21.67 -7.32
CA ALA A 21 -15.85 21.98 -8.58
C ALA A 21 -17.35 22.19 -8.36
N CYS A 22 -18.00 21.34 -7.58
CA CYS A 22 -19.43 21.47 -7.22
C CYS A 22 -19.71 22.78 -6.48
N VAL A 23 -18.87 23.14 -5.50
CA VAL A 23 -19.00 24.39 -4.73
C VAL A 23 -18.82 25.61 -5.63
N LEU A 24 -17.81 25.63 -6.51
CA LEU A 24 -17.59 26.74 -7.44
C LEU A 24 -18.76 26.90 -8.42
N LEU A 25 -19.33 25.80 -8.86
CA LEU A 25 -20.49 25.80 -9.74
C LEU A 25 -21.74 26.33 -9.05
N ALA A 26 -21.97 25.93 -7.79
CA ALA A 26 -23.05 26.45 -6.96
C ALA A 26 -22.91 27.95 -6.70
N LEU A 27 -21.69 28.42 -6.40
CA LEU A 27 -21.36 29.84 -6.18
C LEU A 27 -21.65 30.68 -7.45
N SER A 28 -21.20 30.17 -8.60
CA SER A 28 -21.45 30.81 -9.90
C SER A 28 -22.95 30.88 -10.23
N ALA A 29 -23.68 29.82 -9.96
CA ALA A 29 -25.13 29.76 -10.17
C ALA A 29 -25.90 30.75 -9.28
N VAL A 30 -25.55 30.82 -7.98
CA VAL A 30 -26.17 31.79 -7.04
C VAL A 30 -25.84 33.22 -7.46
N HIS A 31 -24.58 33.52 -7.80
CA HIS A 31 -24.18 34.86 -8.28
C HIS A 31 -24.99 35.27 -9.50
N GLN A 32 -25.07 34.41 -10.53
CA GLN A 32 -25.86 34.71 -11.73
C GLN A 32 -27.35 34.86 -11.46
N PHE A 33 -27.91 33.99 -10.59
CA PHE A 33 -29.31 34.06 -10.25
C PHE A 33 -29.64 35.36 -9.52
N THR A 34 -28.86 35.70 -8.48
CA THR A 34 -29.06 36.91 -7.69
C THR A 34 -28.94 38.18 -8.56
N SER A 35 -27.90 38.28 -9.37
CA SER A 35 -27.69 39.44 -10.25
C SER A 35 -28.83 39.62 -11.27
N ARG A 36 -29.32 38.51 -11.88
CA ARG A 36 -30.45 38.58 -12.82
C ARG A 36 -31.76 38.91 -12.13
N SER A 37 -32.00 38.37 -10.94
CA SER A 37 -33.25 38.63 -10.21
C SER A 37 -33.34 40.08 -9.74
N VAL A 38 -32.25 40.67 -9.27
CA VAL A 38 -32.16 42.08 -8.89
C VAL A 38 -32.41 42.98 -10.11
N ASP A 39 -31.78 42.69 -11.24
CA ASP A 39 -32.02 43.47 -12.47
C ASP A 39 -33.45 43.40 -12.95
N HIS A 40 -34.04 42.21 -12.90
CA HIS A 40 -35.41 42.03 -13.36
C HIS A 40 -36.41 42.79 -12.48
N ALA A 41 -36.31 42.63 -11.15
CA ALA A 41 -37.19 43.30 -10.20
C ALA A 41 -37.07 44.82 -10.29
N SER A 42 -35.86 45.37 -10.29
CA SER A 42 -35.64 46.82 -10.38
C SER A 42 -36.10 47.42 -11.70
N ARG A 43 -35.95 46.66 -12.81
CA ARG A 43 -36.43 47.06 -14.11
C ARG A 43 -37.96 47.10 -14.19
N GLU A 44 -38.66 46.11 -13.62
CA GLU A 44 -40.12 46.08 -13.58
C GLU A 44 -40.69 47.30 -12.82
N VAL A 45 -40.09 47.63 -11.65
CA VAL A 45 -40.45 48.79 -10.86
C VAL A 45 -40.27 50.10 -11.68
N ALA A 46 -39.12 50.25 -12.36
CA ALA A 46 -38.84 51.41 -13.17
C ALA A 46 -39.79 51.53 -14.39
N ILE A 47 -40.13 50.40 -15.04
CA ILE A 47 -41.08 50.37 -16.17
C ILE A 47 -42.49 50.72 -15.69
N GLY A 48 -42.96 50.15 -14.58
CA GLY A 48 -44.26 50.44 -14.04
C GLY A 48 -44.40 51.95 -13.69
N LEU A 49 -43.37 52.53 -13.08
CA LEU A 49 -43.37 53.95 -12.74
C LEU A 49 -43.30 54.86 -14.00
N ARG A 50 -42.56 54.42 -15.02
CA ARG A 50 -42.53 55.11 -16.33
C ARG A 50 -43.90 55.14 -16.97
N ASP A 51 -44.59 53.96 -17.00
CA ASP A 51 -45.87 53.82 -17.68
C ASP A 51 -46.99 54.60 -16.97
N ASP A 52 -46.97 54.67 -15.63
CA ASP A 52 -47.89 55.49 -14.83
C ASP A 52 -47.73 56.98 -15.14
N ILE A 53 -46.49 57.47 -15.18
CA ILE A 53 -46.21 58.88 -15.50
C ILE A 53 -46.52 59.17 -16.98
N ALA A 54 -46.22 58.28 -17.91
CA ALA A 54 -46.54 58.41 -19.32
C ALA A 54 -48.03 58.45 -19.59
N ALA A 55 -48.81 57.62 -18.92
CA ALA A 55 -50.28 57.61 -18.96
C ALA A 55 -50.85 58.93 -18.44
N THR A 56 -50.33 59.43 -17.33
CA THR A 56 -50.74 60.75 -16.80
C THR A 56 -50.39 61.89 -17.75
N TYR A 57 -49.21 61.85 -18.37
CA TYR A 57 -48.80 62.83 -19.37
C TYR A 57 -49.72 62.79 -20.61
N ALA A 58 -50.06 61.61 -21.11
CA ALA A 58 -50.96 61.48 -22.26
C ALA A 58 -52.38 61.96 -21.99
N ALA A 59 -52.93 61.79 -20.74
CA ALA A 59 -54.25 62.10 -20.38
C ALA A 59 -54.41 63.60 -19.96
N ALA A 60 -53.45 64.19 -19.28
CA ALA A 60 -53.62 65.50 -18.62
C ALA A 60 -52.42 66.49 -18.85
N GLY A 61 -51.49 66.15 -19.67
CA GLY A 61 -50.36 67.01 -20.10
C GLY A 61 -49.23 67.16 -19.13
N LEU A 62 -48.30 68.09 -19.43
CA LEU A 62 -47.00 68.19 -18.76
C LEU A 62 -47.10 68.62 -17.31
N ASP A 63 -48.01 69.50 -16.99
CA ASP A 63 -48.16 70.02 -15.60
C ASP A 63 -48.71 68.92 -14.64
N ALA A 64 -49.69 68.13 -15.11
CA ALA A 64 -50.19 66.99 -14.38
C ALA A 64 -49.11 65.91 -14.18
N ALA A 65 -48.36 65.57 -15.19
CA ALA A 65 -47.24 64.67 -15.10
C ALA A 65 -46.18 65.15 -14.09
N GLY A 66 -45.85 66.46 -14.11
CA GLY A 66 -44.95 67.11 -13.14
C GLY A 66 -45.49 67.05 -11.69
N ALA A 67 -46.79 67.14 -11.50
CA ALA A 67 -47.44 66.97 -10.18
C ALA A 67 -47.36 65.55 -9.68
N THR A 68 -47.63 64.56 -10.58
CA THR A 68 -47.50 63.14 -10.31
C THR A 68 -46.04 62.79 -9.92
N VAL A 69 -45.07 63.28 -10.65
CA VAL A 69 -43.63 63.08 -10.30
C VAL A 69 -43.31 63.59 -8.91
N ARG A 70 -43.76 64.83 -8.56
CA ARG A 70 -43.53 65.39 -7.20
C ARG A 70 -44.24 64.55 -6.12
N SER A 71 -45.45 64.10 -6.37
CA SER A 71 -46.20 63.27 -5.43
C SER A 71 -45.52 61.91 -5.24
N ARG A 72 -45.07 61.28 -6.31
CA ARG A 72 -44.39 59.97 -6.22
C ARG A 72 -43.09 60.06 -5.44
N ILE A 73 -42.28 61.08 -5.65
CA ILE A 73 -41.04 61.32 -4.90
C ILE A 73 -41.34 61.57 -3.42
N ALA A 74 -42.42 62.38 -3.12
CA ALA A 74 -42.77 62.70 -1.77
C ALA A 74 -43.39 61.51 -0.98
N THR A 75 -44.04 60.58 -1.67
CA THR A 75 -44.69 59.40 -1.08
C THR A 75 -43.84 58.14 -1.16
N ASP A 76 -42.61 58.21 -1.59
CA ASP A 76 -41.65 57.08 -1.58
C ASP A 76 -40.88 57.05 -0.25
N PRO A 77 -41.30 56.26 0.75
CA PRO A 77 -40.67 56.26 2.08
C PRO A 77 -39.29 55.60 2.03
N ALA A 78 -39.03 54.69 1.08
CA ALA A 78 -37.74 54.05 0.90
C ALA A 78 -36.76 54.92 0.11
N GLY A 79 -37.24 55.94 -0.57
CA GLY A 79 -36.42 56.81 -1.39
C GLY A 79 -35.71 56.09 -2.55
N GLY A 80 -36.30 54.96 -3.02
CA GLY A 80 -35.72 54.15 -4.08
C GLY A 80 -36.00 54.67 -5.49
N SER A 81 -37.03 55.53 -5.65
CA SER A 81 -37.46 56.03 -6.95
C SER A 81 -36.64 57.21 -7.39
N VAL A 82 -36.18 57.18 -8.64
CA VAL A 82 -35.43 58.23 -9.28
C VAL A 82 -36.17 58.66 -10.53
N ILE A 83 -36.53 59.94 -10.61
CA ILE A 83 -37.35 60.47 -11.69
C ILE A 83 -36.80 61.81 -12.18
N LEU A 84 -36.78 62.04 -13.48
CA LEU A 84 -36.48 63.34 -14.08
C LEU A 84 -37.38 63.57 -15.29
N LEU A 85 -38.19 64.60 -15.21
CA LEU A 85 -39.05 65.05 -16.30
C LEU A 85 -38.52 66.38 -16.84
N LEU A 86 -38.20 66.40 -18.12
CA LEU A 86 -37.70 67.58 -18.83
C LEU A 86 -38.67 68.08 -19.88
N SER A 87 -38.79 69.40 -20.08
CA SER A 87 -39.50 70.01 -21.19
C SER A 87 -38.80 69.72 -22.53
N PRO A 88 -39.42 70.01 -23.68
CA PRO A 88 -38.80 69.89 -24.98
C PRO A 88 -37.52 70.73 -25.14
N GLN A 89 -37.43 71.83 -24.41
CA GLN A 89 -36.26 72.72 -24.36
C GLN A 89 -35.17 72.23 -23.35
N GLY A 90 -35.36 71.11 -22.69
CA GLY A 90 -34.43 70.55 -21.75
C GLY A 90 -34.47 71.17 -20.32
N LYS A 91 -35.49 72.01 -20.03
CA LYS A 91 -35.70 72.58 -18.69
C LYS A 91 -36.35 71.53 -17.76
N ARG A 92 -35.81 71.38 -16.51
CA ARG A 92 -36.39 70.48 -15.51
C ARG A 92 -37.75 70.98 -15.09
N ILE A 93 -38.77 70.14 -15.21
CA ILE A 93 -40.14 70.37 -14.75
C ILE A 93 -40.35 69.79 -13.33
N ALA A 94 -39.92 68.57 -13.13
CA ALA A 94 -39.97 67.87 -11.85
C ALA A 94 -38.93 66.74 -11.81
N GLY A 95 -38.56 66.32 -10.60
CA GLY A 95 -37.63 65.20 -10.46
C GLY A 95 -36.63 65.39 -9.31
N ASN A 96 -35.91 64.39 -8.97
CA ASN A 96 -34.88 64.35 -7.94
C ASN A 96 -33.44 64.20 -8.53
N LEU A 97 -33.30 64.41 -9.85
CA LEU A 97 -32.00 64.57 -10.54
C LEU A 97 -31.86 66.02 -11.06
N ASP A 98 -30.66 66.56 -11.08
CA ASP A 98 -30.40 67.93 -11.58
C ASP A 98 -30.38 68.03 -13.10
N ARG A 99 -29.84 67.04 -13.75
CA ARG A 99 -29.64 67.01 -15.20
C ARG A 99 -29.73 65.59 -15.73
N TRP A 100 -29.95 65.49 -17.05
CA TRP A 100 -29.93 64.24 -17.78
C TRP A 100 -28.53 63.65 -17.76
N PRO A 101 -28.37 62.37 -17.40
CA PRO A 101 -27.09 61.72 -17.39
C PRO A 101 -26.53 61.64 -18.83
N PRO A 102 -25.23 61.95 -19.05
CA PRO A 102 -24.63 61.97 -20.40
C PRO A 102 -24.58 60.58 -21.06
N ASP A 103 -24.49 59.57 -20.24
CA ASP A 103 -24.33 58.16 -20.68
C ASP A 103 -25.67 57.45 -20.97
N VAL A 104 -26.84 58.15 -20.76
CA VAL A 104 -28.13 57.57 -20.99
C VAL A 104 -28.79 58.14 -22.21
N GLY A 105 -29.05 57.27 -23.21
CA GLY A 105 -29.76 57.67 -24.42
C GLY A 105 -31.17 58.17 -24.16
N PRO A 106 -31.80 58.84 -25.13
CA PRO A 106 -33.13 59.43 -24.97
C PRO A 106 -34.29 58.42 -24.93
N ALA A 107 -34.04 57.16 -25.28
CA ALA A 107 -35.00 56.06 -25.30
C ALA A 107 -34.32 54.72 -25.03
N GLU A 108 -33.82 54.55 -23.82
CA GLU A 108 -33.15 53.29 -23.39
C GLU A 108 -34.08 52.41 -22.56
N SER A 109 -34.04 51.15 -22.87
CA SER A 109 -34.90 50.15 -22.19
C SER A 109 -34.41 49.77 -20.82
N TRP A 110 -33.10 49.80 -20.52
CA TRP A 110 -32.49 49.58 -19.20
C TRP A 110 -31.03 49.94 -19.24
N HIS A 111 -30.58 50.83 -18.32
CA HIS A 111 -29.18 51.21 -18.18
C HIS A 111 -28.82 51.42 -16.72
N ARG A 112 -27.66 50.95 -16.28
CA ARG A 112 -27.15 51.26 -14.92
C ARG A 112 -26.18 52.41 -14.96
N ALA A 113 -26.39 53.41 -14.13
CA ALA A 113 -25.51 54.57 -14.01
C ALA A 113 -25.26 54.93 -12.53
N HIS A 114 -24.12 55.51 -12.26
CA HIS A 114 -23.80 56.09 -10.96
C HIS A 114 -24.22 57.54 -10.94
N LEU A 115 -25.25 57.88 -10.19
CA LEU A 115 -25.85 59.23 -10.23
C LEU A 115 -25.96 59.80 -8.82
N LEU A 116 -25.81 61.15 -8.78
CA LEU A 116 -26.06 61.95 -7.58
C LEU A 116 -27.52 62.44 -7.56
N ARG A 117 -28.17 62.31 -6.43
CA ARG A 117 -29.56 62.75 -6.24
C ARG A 117 -29.62 64.01 -5.39
N ASN A 118 -30.61 64.87 -5.68
CA ASN A 118 -30.77 66.17 -4.98
C ASN A 118 -31.56 66.05 -3.66
N ASP A 119 -32.34 65.00 -3.50
CA ASP A 119 -33.22 64.73 -2.33
C ASP A 119 -32.44 64.06 -1.19
N ARG A 120 -31.22 63.72 -1.36
CA ARG A 120 -30.34 63.13 -0.32
C ARG A 120 -29.34 64.13 0.25
N ARG A 121 -29.13 64.04 1.59
CA ARG A 121 -28.08 64.83 2.29
C ARG A 121 -26.70 64.31 2.07
N ASP A 122 -26.58 62.99 1.81
CA ASP A 122 -25.32 62.34 1.50
C ASP A 122 -25.08 62.45 -0.02
N ARG A 123 -23.90 62.98 -0.39
CA ARG A 123 -23.57 63.26 -1.79
C ARG A 123 -22.77 62.13 -2.45
N ASP A 124 -23.00 60.89 -2.00
CA ASP A 124 -22.38 59.74 -2.63
C ASP A 124 -23.17 59.30 -3.88
N PRO A 125 -22.49 58.94 -4.98
CA PRO A 125 -23.16 58.47 -6.16
C PRO A 125 -23.74 57.07 -5.91
N GLU A 126 -25.04 56.92 -6.10
CA GLU A 126 -25.78 55.67 -5.96
C GLU A 126 -25.84 54.91 -7.31
N VAL A 127 -25.81 53.60 -7.28
CA VAL A 127 -26.05 52.76 -8.49
C VAL A 127 -27.56 52.75 -8.75
N ILE A 128 -27.98 53.30 -9.87
CA ILE A 128 -29.35 53.45 -10.28
C ILE A 128 -29.61 52.73 -11.57
N GLY A 129 -30.56 51.86 -11.67
CA GLY A 129 -31.08 51.31 -12.91
C GLY A 129 -32.11 52.24 -13.52
N LEU A 130 -31.94 52.59 -14.75
CA LEU A 130 -32.68 53.66 -15.44
C LEU A 130 -33.39 53.16 -16.67
N VAL A 131 -34.57 53.69 -16.93
CA VAL A 131 -35.33 53.54 -18.19
C VAL A 131 -35.61 54.96 -18.67
N SER A 132 -35.37 55.25 -19.92
CA SER A 132 -35.64 56.55 -20.51
C SER A 132 -36.70 56.49 -21.59
N THR A 133 -37.51 57.56 -21.74
CA THR A 133 -38.53 57.68 -22.74
C THR A 133 -38.53 59.09 -23.31
N ARG A 134 -38.63 59.24 -24.63
CA ARG A 134 -38.81 60.49 -25.30
C ARG A 134 -40.20 60.49 -25.97
N PHE A 135 -40.99 61.51 -25.60
CA PHE A 135 -42.30 61.70 -26.18
C PHE A 135 -42.23 62.42 -27.56
N PRO A 136 -43.28 62.28 -28.42
CA PRO A 136 -43.26 62.86 -29.79
C PRO A 136 -43.07 64.38 -29.86
N ASP A 137 -43.52 65.10 -28.81
CA ASP A 137 -43.41 66.59 -28.69
C ASP A 137 -42.06 67.03 -28.10
N GLY A 138 -41.14 66.09 -27.89
CA GLY A 138 -39.77 66.37 -27.40
C GLY A 138 -39.58 66.35 -25.88
N VAL A 139 -40.65 66.14 -25.12
CA VAL A 139 -40.54 65.90 -23.66
C VAL A 139 -39.74 64.64 -23.37
N ARG A 140 -38.91 64.67 -22.37
CA ARG A 140 -38.06 63.56 -21.97
C ARG A 140 -38.35 63.14 -20.55
N LEU A 141 -38.57 61.86 -20.36
CA LEU A 141 -38.78 61.22 -19.06
C LEU A 141 -37.68 60.21 -18.78
N LEU A 142 -37.00 60.34 -17.64
CA LEU A 142 -36.10 59.34 -17.12
C LEU A 142 -36.66 58.80 -15.78
N VAL A 143 -36.76 57.52 -15.68
CA VAL A 143 -37.25 56.84 -14.47
C VAL A 143 -36.27 55.78 -14.08
N GLY A 144 -36.01 55.65 -12.81
CA GLY A 144 -35.11 54.65 -12.30
C GLY A 144 -35.43 54.18 -10.89
N HIS A 145 -34.72 53.15 -10.50
CA HIS A 145 -34.78 52.60 -9.15
C HIS A 145 -33.33 52.41 -8.62
N VAL A 146 -33.13 52.68 -7.34
CA VAL A 146 -31.85 52.51 -6.67
C VAL A 146 -31.61 51.04 -6.45
N VAL A 147 -30.54 50.50 -7.05
CA VAL A 147 -30.19 49.09 -7.02
C VAL A 147 -29.13 48.80 -5.95
N GLU A 148 -28.59 49.86 -5.33
CA GLU A 148 -27.43 49.72 -4.42
C GLU A 148 -27.70 48.86 -3.18
N ASN A 149 -28.91 48.99 -2.56
CA ASN A 149 -29.28 48.15 -1.42
C ASN A 149 -29.42 46.68 -1.78
N ASP A 150 -29.92 46.38 -2.95
CA ASP A 150 -30.06 45.03 -3.47
C ASP A 150 -28.71 44.45 -3.81
N LEU A 151 -27.79 45.26 -4.34
CA LEU A 151 -26.39 44.87 -4.60
C LEU A 151 -25.61 44.64 -3.29
N ARG A 152 -25.86 45.43 -2.24
CA ARG A 152 -25.22 45.21 -0.93
C ARG A 152 -25.72 43.90 -0.29
N PHE A 153 -27.00 43.58 -0.39
CA PHE A 153 -27.56 42.31 0.05
C PHE A 153 -26.94 41.14 -0.73
N GLY A 154 -26.79 41.27 -2.07
CA GLY A 154 -26.07 40.30 -2.91
C GLY A 154 -24.66 40.10 -2.43
N GLY A 155 -23.92 41.18 -2.12
CA GLY A 155 -22.56 41.12 -1.58
C GLY A 155 -22.47 40.40 -0.22
N PHE A 156 -23.45 40.59 0.67
CA PHE A 156 -23.55 39.84 1.93
C PHE A 156 -23.75 38.33 1.68
N LEU A 157 -24.58 37.97 0.72
CA LEU A 157 -24.82 36.60 0.35
C LEU A 157 -23.56 35.95 -0.26
N GLU A 158 -22.85 36.67 -1.12
CA GLU A 158 -21.56 36.21 -1.68
C GLU A 158 -20.51 36.03 -0.59
N ALA A 159 -20.36 36.98 0.32
CA ALA A 159 -19.44 36.86 1.45
C ALA A 159 -19.77 35.67 2.36
N ALA A 160 -21.06 35.44 2.64
CA ALA A 160 -21.51 34.29 3.42
C ALA A 160 -21.22 32.97 2.71
N LEU A 161 -21.42 32.91 1.39
CA LEU A 161 -21.06 31.75 0.57
C LEU A 161 -19.55 31.49 0.53
N ILE A 162 -18.75 32.54 0.34
CA ILE A 162 -17.28 32.43 0.41
C ILE A 162 -16.86 31.91 1.79
N GLY A 163 -17.44 32.45 2.87
CA GLY A 163 -17.19 31.96 4.23
C GLY A 163 -17.56 30.48 4.41
N ALA A 164 -18.71 30.06 3.88
CA ALA A 164 -19.13 28.66 3.90
C ALA A 164 -18.15 27.74 3.14
N VAL A 165 -17.64 28.20 1.99
CA VAL A 165 -16.62 27.49 1.21
C VAL A 165 -15.31 27.35 1.99
N LEU A 166 -14.83 28.46 2.56
CA LEU A 166 -13.61 28.49 3.37
C LEU A 166 -13.70 27.55 4.58
N LEU A 167 -14.87 27.30 5.11
CA LEU A 167 -15.12 26.33 6.17
C LEU A 167 -15.25 24.88 5.63
N ALA A 168 -15.97 24.71 4.53
CA ALA A 168 -16.24 23.39 3.96
C ALA A 168 -14.98 22.70 3.41
N VAL A 169 -14.07 23.46 2.81
CA VAL A 169 -12.83 22.92 2.21
C VAL A 169 -11.92 22.25 3.25
N PRO A 170 -11.53 22.87 4.38
CA PRO A 170 -10.70 22.20 5.38
C PRO A 170 -11.44 21.05 6.08
N LEU A 171 -12.76 21.14 6.29
CA LEU A 171 -13.55 20.03 6.83
C LEU A 171 -13.54 18.82 5.89
N ALA A 172 -13.74 19.03 4.59
CA ALA A 172 -13.68 17.98 3.59
C ALA A 172 -12.27 17.36 3.48
N ALA A 173 -11.24 18.20 3.51
CA ALA A 173 -9.86 17.73 3.53
C ALA A 173 -9.55 16.90 4.79
N GLY A 174 -10.01 17.34 5.96
CA GLY A 174 -9.88 16.62 7.22
C GLY A 174 -10.60 15.27 7.20
N ALA A 175 -11.83 15.23 6.69
CA ALA A 175 -12.62 14.00 6.55
C ALA A 175 -11.92 13.00 5.57
N ALA A 176 -11.45 13.50 4.44
CA ALA A 176 -10.73 12.68 3.47
C ALA A 176 -9.42 12.11 4.05
N TRP A 177 -8.66 12.94 4.78
CA TRP A 177 -7.45 12.51 5.46
C TRP A 177 -7.73 11.45 6.55
N LEU A 178 -8.75 11.66 7.36
CA LEU A 178 -9.16 10.72 8.41
C LEU A 178 -9.56 9.38 7.81
N SER A 179 -10.41 9.38 6.78
CA SER A 179 -10.85 8.18 6.08
C SER A 179 -9.67 7.42 5.46
N ALA A 180 -8.78 8.13 4.74
CA ALA A 180 -7.59 7.54 4.16
C ALA A 180 -6.65 6.93 5.22
N SER A 181 -6.50 7.58 6.37
CA SER A 181 -5.65 7.10 7.47
C SER A 181 -6.19 5.82 8.12
N ILE A 182 -7.51 5.72 8.29
CA ILE A 182 -8.18 4.51 8.82
C ILE A 182 -7.97 3.34 7.87
N ILE A 183 -8.26 3.53 6.58
CA ILE A 183 -8.08 2.49 5.55
C ILE A 183 -6.62 2.01 5.49
N GLN A 184 -5.66 2.95 5.50
CA GLN A 184 -4.24 2.59 5.47
C GLN A 184 -3.79 1.81 6.70
N ARG A 185 -4.27 2.15 7.89
CA ARG A 185 -3.93 1.41 9.12
C ARG A 185 -4.43 -0.03 9.06
N ARG A 186 -5.68 -0.23 8.63
CA ARG A 186 -6.28 -1.57 8.49
C ARG A 186 -5.56 -2.42 7.43
N LEU A 187 -5.26 -1.83 6.27
CA LEU A 187 -4.55 -2.54 5.21
C LEU A 187 -3.12 -2.94 5.60
N ARG A 188 -2.40 -2.07 6.33
CA ARG A 188 -1.06 -2.41 6.85
C ARG A 188 -1.10 -3.59 7.82
N ALA A 189 -2.12 -3.68 8.68
CA ALA A 189 -2.28 -4.81 9.59
C ALA A 189 -2.42 -6.13 8.81
N VAL A 190 -3.25 -6.15 7.77
CA VAL A 190 -3.40 -7.32 6.89
C VAL A 190 -2.09 -7.70 6.20
N ILE A 191 -1.39 -6.70 5.63
CA ILE A 191 -0.09 -6.93 4.96
C ILE A 191 0.96 -7.45 5.95
N ALA A 192 1.03 -6.88 7.17
CA ALA A 192 1.97 -7.31 8.18
C ALA A 192 1.71 -8.76 8.64
N THR A 193 0.44 -9.15 8.79
CA THR A 193 0.07 -10.54 9.10
C THR A 193 0.45 -11.47 7.96
N ALA A 194 0.14 -11.10 6.71
CA ALA A 194 0.51 -11.90 5.54
C ALA A 194 2.04 -12.06 5.40
N ALA A 195 2.82 -11.00 5.69
CA ALA A 195 4.27 -11.06 5.68
C ALA A 195 4.83 -11.98 6.79
N ALA A 196 4.27 -11.91 8.01
CA ALA A 196 4.66 -12.77 9.12
C ALA A 196 4.42 -14.26 8.83
N ILE A 197 3.29 -14.57 8.17
CA ILE A 197 2.99 -15.93 7.71
C ILE A 197 4.01 -16.40 6.67
N GLY A 198 4.40 -15.53 5.72
CA GLY A 198 5.43 -15.81 4.74
C GLY A 198 6.80 -16.13 5.35
N THR A 199 7.07 -15.63 6.57
CA THR A 199 8.28 -15.94 7.34
C THR A 199 8.12 -17.13 8.31
N GLY A 200 6.95 -17.80 8.30
CA GLY A 200 6.71 -19.05 9.02
C GLY A 200 5.87 -18.95 10.30
N ASP A 201 5.39 -17.78 10.67
CA ASP A 201 4.45 -17.62 11.79
C ASP A 201 3.04 -17.99 11.34
N MET A 202 2.77 -19.31 11.29
CA MET A 202 1.48 -19.87 10.83
C MET A 202 0.34 -19.69 11.82
N GLU A 203 0.62 -19.35 13.08
CA GLU A 203 -0.39 -19.15 14.12
C GLU A 203 -0.98 -17.75 14.11
N ARG A 204 -0.31 -16.81 13.49
CA ARG A 204 -0.76 -15.43 13.44
C ARG A 204 -2.08 -15.30 12.68
N ARG A 205 -3.01 -14.53 13.25
CA ARG A 205 -4.34 -14.26 12.66
C ARG A 205 -4.57 -12.78 12.56
N ILE A 206 -5.40 -12.39 11.58
CA ILE A 206 -5.88 -11.01 11.45
C ILE A 206 -6.87 -10.74 12.58
N MET A 207 -6.60 -9.70 13.36
CA MET A 207 -7.52 -9.26 14.42
C MET A 207 -8.76 -8.64 13.79
N LEU A 208 -9.94 -9.19 14.11
CA LEU A 208 -11.24 -8.66 13.72
C LEU A 208 -11.63 -7.54 14.69
N THR A 209 -12.17 -6.46 14.17
CA THR A 209 -12.58 -5.31 14.99
C THR A 209 -14.00 -5.41 15.52
N GLY A 210 -14.80 -6.36 15.01
CA GLY A 210 -16.20 -6.55 15.37
C GLY A 210 -17.14 -5.54 14.73
N SER A 211 -16.66 -4.73 13.79
CA SER A 211 -17.47 -3.74 13.06
C SER A 211 -18.32 -4.35 11.95
N ASP A 212 -18.15 -5.63 11.66
CA ASP A 212 -18.82 -6.40 10.60
C ASP A 212 -18.77 -5.74 9.21
N ASP A 213 -17.72 -4.94 8.98
CA ASP A 213 -17.47 -4.26 7.72
C ASP A 213 -16.72 -5.17 6.71
N ILE A 214 -16.46 -4.63 5.53
CA ILE A 214 -15.75 -5.36 4.46
C ILE A 214 -14.33 -5.81 4.87
N PHE A 215 -13.69 -5.11 5.82
CA PHE A 215 -12.37 -5.49 6.32
C PHE A 215 -12.45 -6.67 7.29
N ASP A 216 -13.48 -6.70 8.14
CA ASP A 216 -13.73 -7.86 8.99
C ASP A 216 -14.15 -9.09 8.18
N ALA A 217 -14.94 -8.90 7.11
CA ALA A 217 -15.27 -9.97 6.17
C ALA A 217 -14.02 -10.53 5.50
N LEU A 218 -13.16 -9.66 4.97
CA LEU A 218 -11.86 -10.05 4.38
C LEU A 218 -10.96 -10.75 5.41
N GLY A 219 -10.91 -10.24 6.64
CA GLY A 219 -10.15 -10.84 7.73
C GLY A 219 -10.61 -12.25 8.07
N ARG A 220 -11.92 -12.49 8.10
CA ARG A 220 -12.50 -13.84 8.31
C ARG A 220 -12.11 -14.81 7.21
N GLU A 221 -12.24 -14.40 5.94
CA GLU A 221 -11.87 -15.27 4.80
C GLU A 221 -10.38 -15.61 4.79
N ILE A 222 -9.53 -14.64 5.08
CA ILE A 222 -8.09 -14.89 5.18
C ILE A 222 -7.80 -15.82 6.37
N ASN A 223 -8.40 -15.60 7.53
CA ASN A 223 -8.21 -16.48 8.69
C ASN A 223 -8.70 -17.91 8.39
N ALA A 224 -9.84 -18.08 7.73
CA ALA A 224 -10.34 -19.38 7.31
C ALA A 224 -9.39 -20.09 6.31
N MET A 225 -8.82 -19.34 5.37
CA MET A 225 -7.79 -19.87 4.46
C MET A 225 -6.55 -20.33 5.24
N LEU A 226 -6.11 -19.54 6.23
CA LEU A 226 -4.98 -19.87 7.08
C LEU A 226 -5.22 -21.13 7.92
N ASP A 227 -6.43 -21.26 8.49
CA ASP A 227 -6.81 -22.47 9.24
C ASP A 227 -6.77 -23.70 8.35
N ARG A 228 -7.22 -23.58 7.09
CA ARG A 228 -7.15 -24.66 6.12
C ARG A 228 -5.71 -25.03 5.74
N ILE A 229 -4.84 -24.02 5.54
CA ILE A 229 -3.41 -24.26 5.26
C ILE A 229 -2.74 -24.94 6.47
N THR A 230 -2.99 -24.45 7.67
CA THR A 230 -2.45 -25.04 8.90
C THR A 230 -2.93 -26.49 9.08
N GLY A 231 -4.21 -26.76 8.79
CA GLY A 231 -4.76 -28.10 8.78
C GLY A 231 -4.07 -29.02 7.78
N LEU A 232 -3.89 -28.58 6.53
CA LEU A 232 -3.20 -29.37 5.49
C LEU A 232 -1.75 -29.64 5.85
N VAL A 233 -1.04 -28.67 6.42
CA VAL A 233 0.34 -28.87 6.93
C VAL A 233 0.36 -29.88 8.07
N GLY A 234 -0.62 -29.83 8.97
CA GLY A 234 -0.78 -30.82 10.05
C GLY A 234 -1.04 -32.24 9.52
N GLU A 235 -1.94 -32.39 8.55
CA GLU A 235 -2.20 -33.66 7.88
C GLU A 235 -0.94 -34.21 7.17
N LEU A 236 -0.24 -33.34 6.45
CA LEU A 236 1.01 -33.73 5.79
C LEU A 236 2.05 -34.21 6.81
N ARG A 237 2.15 -33.54 7.98
CA ARG A 237 3.03 -33.96 9.07
C ARG A 237 2.66 -35.37 9.58
N LEU A 238 1.38 -35.60 9.89
CA LEU A 238 0.91 -36.90 10.37
C LEU A 238 1.18 -38.03 9.37
N VAL A 239 0.88 -37.78 8.09
CA VAL A 239 1.13 -38.77 7.03
C VAL A 239 2.63 -39.03 6.87
N THR A 240 3.46 -38.00 6.88
CA THR A 240 4.91 -38.13 6.74
C THR A 240 5.53 -38.86 7.93
N ASP A 241 5.06 -38.57 9.16
CA ASP A 241 5.52 -39.24 10.39
C ASP A 241 5.06 -40.71 10.44
N GLY A 242 3.83 -40.96 10.04
CA GLY A 242 3.28 -42.29 9.93
C GLY A 242 4.03 -43.15 8.90
N LEU A 243 4.22 -42.63 7.69
CA LEU A 243 5.01 -43.32 6.64
C LEU A 243 6.45 -43.59 7.08
N ALA A 244 7.06 -42.64 7.81
CA ALA A 244 8.39 -42.82 8.35
C ALA A 244 8.47 -44.01 9.30
N HIS A 245 7.49 -44.14 10.18
CA HIS A 245 7.41 -45.23 11.16
C HIS A 245 7.11 -46.58 10.48
N ASP A 246 6.13 -46.57 9.60
CA ASP A 246 5.64 -47.80 8.93
C ASP A 246 6.66 -48.39 7.95
N LEU A 247 7.52 -47.54 7.35
CA LEU A 247 8.60 -48.03 6.48
C LEU A 247 9.86 -48.41 7.28
N ARG A 248 10.17 -47.71 8.38
CA ARG A 248 11.33 -48.05 9.22
C ARG A 248 11.22 -49.45 9.84
N SER A 249 10.03 -49.80 10.32
CA SER A 249 9.78 -51.10 11.01
C SER A 249 10.07 -52.31 10.14
N PRO A 250 9.54 -52.45 8.90
CA PRO A 250 9.87 -53.61 8.03
C PRO A 250 11.33 -53.65 7.59
N LEU A 251 11.93 -52.46 7.33
CA LEU A 251 13.35 -52.38 6.96
C LEU A 251 14.28 -52.79 8.10
N THR A 252 13.94 -52.39 9.35
CA THR A 252 14.68 -52.84 10.53
C THR A 252 14.55 -54.36 10.74
N ARG A 253 13.38 -54.93 10.50
CA ARG A 253 13.18 -56.42 10.55
C ARG A 253 13.99 -57.10 9.44
N LEU A 254 13.98 -56.60 8.20
CA LEU A 254 14.77 -57.11 7.10
C LEU A 254 16.23 -57.12 7.47
N ARG A 255 16.77 -56.00 7.99
CA ARG A 255 18.15 -55.90 8.46
C ARG A 255 18.48 -56.94 9.53
N ALA A 256 17.63 -57.11 10.54
CA ALA A 256 17.84 -58.10 11.59
C ALA A 256 17.87 -59.57 11.03
N VAL A 257 17.03 -59.88 10.03
CA VAL A 257 17.02 -61.17 9.37
C VAL A 257 18.36 -61.39 8.60
N VAL A 258 18.82 -60.35 7.86
CA VAL A 258 20.11 -60.44 7.10
C VAL A 258 21.31 -60.53 8.05
N GLU A 259 21.31 -59.73 9.16
CA GLU A 259 22.34 -59.85 10.20
C GLU A 259 22.37 -61.23 10.85
N ASN A 260 21.25 -61.81 11.13
CA ASN A 260 21.16 -63.17 11.69
C ASN A 260 21.66 -64.24 10.71
N ALA A 261 21.30 -64.12 9.43
CA ALA A 261 21.79 -64.97 8.37
C ALA A 261 23.33 -64.82 8.19
N LEU A 262 23.86 -63.63 8.29
CA LEU A 262 25.28 -63.35 8.22
C LEU A 262 26.03 -64.05 9.37
N ASN A 263 25.53 -63.95 10.59
CA ASN A 263 26.13 -64.61 11.76
C ASN A 263 26.11 -66.12 11.70
N GLN A 264 25.23 -66.72 10.93
CA GLN A 264 25.07 -68.18 10.79
C GLN A 264 25.77 -68.75 9.54
N SER A 265 26.10 -67.89 8.57
CA SER A 265 26.74 -68.29 7.33
C SER A 265 28.24 -68.56 7.51
N ARG A 266 28.74 -69.65 6.90
CA ARG A 266 30.15 -69.99 6.84
C ARG A 266 30.73 -69.97 5.41
N ASP A 267 29.86 -69.85 4.43
CA ASP A 267 30.24 -69.70 3.04
C ASP A 267 30.68 -68.30 2.70
N GLU A 268 31.86 -68.13 2.22
CA GLU A 268 32.48 -66.82 1.95
C GLU A 268 31.70 -66.04 0.86
N GLY A 269 31.14 -66.73 -0.13
CA GLY A 269 30.28 -66.11 -1.15
C GLY A 269 28.99 -65.58 -0.58
N ALA A 270 28.35 -66.37 0.32
CA ALA A 270 27.10 -65.98 1.01
C ALA A 270 27.39 -64.81 1.99
N VAL A 271 28.47 -64.85 2.75
CA VAL A 271 28.87 -63.75 3.65
C VAL A 271 29.01 -62.43 2.88
N ASN A 272 29.75 -62.43 1.76
CA ASN A 272 29.91 -61.25 0.92
C ASN A 272 28.59 -60.75 0.31
N ALA A 273 27.67 -61.61 -0.02
CA ALA A 273 26.33 -61.25 -0.50
C ALA A 273 25.47 -60.61 0.61
N LEU A 274 25.50 -61.20 1.83
CA LEU A 274 24.77 -60.68 2.99
C LEU A 274 25.29 -59.35 3.49
N VAL A 275 26.63 -59.13 3.49
CA VAL A 275 27.25 -57.83 3.79
C VAL A 275 26.72 -56.77 2.82
N ARG A 276 26.74 -57.08 1.50
CA ARG A 276 26.21 -56.15 0.49
C ARG A 276 24.72 -55.86 0.70
N ALA A 277 23.91 -56.85 1.10
CA ALA A 277 22.50 -56.66 1.38
C ALA A 277 22.26 -55.79 2.63
N LEU A 278 23.12 -55.86 3.64
CA LEU A 278 23.11 -55.00 4.80
C LEU A 278 23.44 -53.55 4.41
N ASP A 279 24.52 -53.33 3.65
CA ASP A 279 24.95 -52.01 3.17
C ASP A 279 23.82 -51.32 2.33
N GLU A 280 23.14 -52.12 1.48
CA GLU A 280 22.02 -51.60 0.66
C GLU A 280 20.84 -51.28 1.51
N SER A 281 20.49 -52.14 2.51
CA SER A 281 19.40 -51.83 3.49
C SER A 281 19.67 -50.57 4.28
N ASP A 282 20.91 -50.36 4.77
CA ASP A 282 21.28 -49.14 5.48
C ASP A 282 21.24 -47.93 4.55
N THR A 283 21.57 -48.09 3.30
CA THR A 283 21.46 -47.03 2.28
C THR A 283 20.01 -46.63 2.05
N VAL A 284 19.11 -47.56 1.89
CA VAL A 284 17.67 -47.33 1.72
C VAL A 284 17.07 -46.61 2.97
N LEU A 285 17.47 -47.04 4.17
CA LEU A 285 17.05 -46.39 5.42
C LEU A 285 17.52 -44.94 5.50
N ARG A 286 18.79 -44.67 5.15
CA ARG A 286 19.35 -43.31 5.08
C ARG A 286 18.60 -42.46 4.06
N MET A 287 18.35 -43.02 2.86
CA MET A 287 17.57 -42.30 1.81
C MET A 287 16.20 -41.91 2.28
N LEU A 288 15.46 -42.89 2.90
CA LEU A 288 14.12 -42.64 3.43
C LEU A 288 14.12 -41.53 4.48
N ASN A 289 14.99 -41.64 5.50
CA ASN A 289 15.08 -40.60 6.54
C ASN A 289 15.42 -39.22 5.98
N THR A 290 16.35 -39.14 5.02
CA THR A 290 16.73 -37.88 4.38
C THR A 290 15.58 -37.31 3.54
N ALA A 291 14.86 -38.12 2.75
CA ALA A 291 13.71 -37.69 1.95
C ALA A 291 12.57 -37.16 2.82
N LEU A 292 12.30 -37.83 3.94
CA LEU A 292 11.30 -37.40 4.92
C LEU A 292 11.72 -36.06 5.58
N MET A 293 12.99 -35.93 5.92
CA MET A 293 13.53 -34.68 6.48
C MET A 293 13.43 -33.51 5.49
N ILE A 294 13.74 -33.74 4.21
CA ILE A 294 13.55 -32.75 3.14
C ILE A 294 12.07 -32.33 3.05
N SER A 295 11.17 -33.32 3.02
CA SER A 295 9.72 -33.07 2.93
C SER A 295 9.21 -32.22 4.12
N ARG A 296 9.64 -32.53 5.34
CA ARG A 296 9.32 -31.75 6.54
C ARG A 296 9.87 -30.32 6.46
N ALA A 297 11.16 -30.19 6.09
CA ALA A 297 11.80 -28.87 5.97
C ALA A 297 11.11 -27.97 4.94
N GLU A 298 10.72 -28.53 3.77
CA GLU A 298 10.00 -27.78 2.73
C GLU A 298 8.58 -27.41 3.14
N ALA A 299 7.92 -28.24 3.95
CA ALA A 299 6.62 -27.91 4.56
C ALA A 299 6.73 -26.88 5.71
N GLY A 300 7.93 -26.42 6.04
CA GLY A 300 8.15 -25.52 7.17
C GLY A 300 8.05 -26.19 8.55
N ILE A 301 7.97 -27.52 8.59
CA ILE A 301 7.77 -28.31 9.80
C ILE A 301 9.12 -28.43 10.53
N GLY A 302 9.10 -28.17 11.85
CA GLY A 302 10.28 -28.33 12.72
C GLY A 302 10.82 -27.02 13.29
N ARG A 303 10.30 -25.85 12.87
CA ARG A 303 10.69 -24.57 13.49
C ARG A 303 10.33 -24.49 14.98
N ASP A 304 9.26 -25.14 15.40
CA ASP A 304 8.84 -25.17 16.80
C ASP A 304 9.87 -25.82 17.74
N SER A 305 10.78 -26.64 17.17
CA SER A 305 11.87 -27.30 17.90
C SER A 305 13.20 -26.56 17.82
N PHE A 306 13.20 -25.33 17.28
CA PHE A 306 14.42 -24.53 17.17
C PHE A 306 14.83 -24.00 18.55
N GLY A 307 16.14 -24.10 18.81
CA GLY A 307 16.80 -23.55 19.98
C GLY A 307 18.18 -22.98 19.61
N PRO A 308 18.86 -22.34 20.53
CA PRO A 308 20.20 -21.80 20.29
C PRO A 308 21.19 -22.95 20.07
N VAL A 309 21.88 -22.91 18.94
CA VAL A 309 22.95 -23.87 18.57
C VAL A 309 24.23 -23.10 18.33
N ASP A 310 25.28 -23.43 19.09
CA ASP A 310 26.63 -22.94 18.85
C ASP A 310 27.23 -23.69 17.66
N VAL A 311 27.33 -22.97 16.52
CA VAL A 311 27.85 -23.51 15.25
C VAL A 311 29.33 -23.83 15.37
N THR A 312 30.09 -23.02 16.08
CA THR A 312 31.55 -23.25 16.25
C THR A 312 31.83 -24.53 17.03
N ALA A 313 31.10 -24.71 18.16
CA ALA A 313 31.20 -25.94 18.93
C ALA A 313 30.79 -27.14 18.08
N LEU A 314 29.70 -27.03 17.31
CA LEU A 314 29.22 -28.10 16.45
C LEU A 314 30.23 -28.45 15.34
N LEU A 315 30.90 -27.49 14.68
CA LEU A 315 31.95 -27.76 13.68
C LEU A 315 33.13 -28.45 14.29
N ASN A 316 33.53 -28.11 15.50
CA ASN A 316 34.62 -28.78 16.21
C ASN A 316 34.25 -30.23 16.59
N ASP A 317 33.00 -30.46 17.06
CA ASP A 317 32.53 -31.84 17.32
C ASP A 317 32.59 -32.69 16.04
N PHE A 318 32.21 -32.12 14.90
CA PHE A 318 32.32 -32.83 13.60
C PHE A 318 33.77 -33.08 13.18
N GLN A 319 34.71 -32.14 13.43
CA GLN A 319 36.12 -32.34 13.18
C GLN A 319 36.66 -33.50 14.02
N GLU A 320 36.32 -33.55 15.32
CA GLU A 320 36.75 -34.66 16.18
C GLU A 320 36.14 -36.00 15.75
N MET A 321 34.85 -36.03 15.45
CA MET A 321 34.13 -37.25 15.04
C MET A 321 34.63 -37.81 13.71
N TYR A 322 34.88 -36.95 12.72
CA TYR A 322 35.31 -37.36 11.38
C TYR A 322 36.86 -37.42 11.23
N GLY A 323 37.62 -36.91 12.20
CA GLY A 323 39.07 -36.80 12.13
C GLY A 323 39.78 -38.14 11.83
N ALA A 324 39.48 -39.18 12.60
CA ALA A 324 40.04 -40.51 12.40
C ALA A 324 39.70 -41.11 11.01
N LEU A 325 38.47 -40.91 10.54
CA LEU A 325 38.01 -41.37 9.23
C LEU A 325 38.71 -40.59 8.07
N ALA A 326 38.92 -39.31 8.28
CA ALA A 326 39.62 -38.44 7.33
C ALA A 326 41.12 -38.82 7.24
N GLU A 327 41.77 -39.03 8.37
CA GLU A 327 43.20 -39.52 8.43
C GLU A 327 43.37 -40.87 7.75
N ASP A 328 42.48 -41.84 7.98
CA ASP A 328 42.50 -43.14 7.32
C ASP A 328 42.41 -43.03 5.78
N ARG A 329 41.74 -41.97 5.30
CA ARG A 329 41.63 -41.68 3.86
C ARG A 329 42.68 -40.70 3.35
N ASN A 330 43.68 -40.31 4.15
CA ASN A 330 44.66 -39.28 3.86
C ASN A 330 44.05 -37.92 3.48
N VAL A 331 42.97 -37.55 4.12
CA VAL A 331 42.27 -36.24 3.97
C VAL A 331 42.54 -35.35 5.19
N ALA A 332 43.12 -34.18 4.97
CA ALA A 332 43.31 -33.20 6.02
C ALA A 332 41.99 -32.45 6.30
N MET A 333 41.55 -32.45 7.53
CA MET A 333 40.31 -31.75 7.92
C MET A 333 40.62 -30.59 8.89
N MET A 334 40.15 -29.37 8.57
CA MET A 334 40.42 -28.16 9.35
C MET A 334 39.13 -27.39 9.61
N VAL A 335 39.04 -26.78 10.81
CA VAL A 335 37.97 -25.87 11.19
C VAL A 335 38.52 -24.45 11.31
N ASP A 336 37.84 -23.50 10.65
CA ASP A 336 38.13 -22.07 10.70
C ASP A 336 36.87 -21.33 11.06
N ALA A 337 36.58 -21.20 12.35
CA ALA A 337 35.40 -20.55 12.85
C ALA A 337 35.68 -19.75 14.13
N LYS A 338 35.16 -18.53 14.22
CA LYS A 338 35.29 -17.71 15.42
C LYS A 338 34.39 -18.27 16.53
N PRO A 339 34.80 -18.20 17.82
CA PRO A 339 33.94 -18.61 18.95
C PRO A 339 32.64 -17.79 19.02
N GLY A 340 31.55 -18.43 19.51
CA GLY A 340 30.30 -17.75 19.83
C GLY A 340 29.38 -17.45 18.63
N LEU A 341 29.52 -18.21 17.55
CA LEU A 341 28.58 -18.14 16.43
C LEU A 341 27.34 -18.98 16.73
N VAL A 342 26.26 -18.31 17.16
CA VAL A 342 24.99 -18.96 17.54
C VAL A 342 23.96 -18.73 16.46
N ILE A 343 23.16 -19.76 16.16
CA ILE A 343 21.98 -19.75 15.28
C ILE A 343 20.79 -20.38 16.02
N HIS A 344 19.59 -19.91 15.74
CA HIS A 344 18.36 -20.60 16.17
C HIS A 344 18.03 -21.73 15.22
N SER A 345 18.23 -22.96 15.65
CA SER A 345 18.09 -24.17 14.80
C SER A 345 17.76 -25.41 15.68
N ASN A 346 17.43 -26.50 15.00
CA ASN A 346 17.47 -27.83 15.62
C ASN A 346 18.85 -28.43 15.40
N ARG A 347 19.57 -28.74 16.51
CA ARG A 347 20.93 -29.29 16.47
C ARG A 347 21.05 -30.56 15.64
N GLU A 348 20.05 -31.47 15.70
CA GLU A 348 20.07 -32.74 14.97
C GLU A 348 19.91 -32.51 13.47
N VAL A 349 18.97 -31.65 13.05
CA VAL A 349 18.72 -31.33 11.66
C VAL A 349 19.93 -30.63 11.04
N PHE A 350 20.48 -29.66 11.75
CA PHE A 350 21.67 -28.93 11.29
C PHE A 350 22.90 -29.83 11.25
N GLY A 351 23.07 -30.70 12.23
CA GLY A 351 24.12 -31.73 12.27
C GLY A 351 24.00 -32.70 11.10
N GLN A 352 22.78 -33.12 10.72
CA GLN A 352 22.57 -33.99 9.56
C GLN A 352 22.97 -33.31 8.24
N VAL A 353 22.72 -31.99 8.11
CA VAL A 353 23.21 -31.23 6.95
C VAL A 353 24.73 -31.24 6.88
N LEU A 354 25.40 -30.93 7.99
CA LEU A 354 26.87 -30.95 8.07
C LEU A 354 27.45 -32.34 7.76
N SER A 355 26.87 -33.38 8.36
CA SER A 355 27.26 -34.76 8.06
C SER A 355 27.17 -35.07 6.55
N ASN A 356 26.03 -34.73 5.92
CA ASN A 356 25.89 -34.97 4.47
C ASN A 356 26.90 -34.19 3.61
N LEU A 357 27.21 -32.97 4.00
CA LEU A 357 28.22 -32.17 3.26
C LEU A 357 29.61 -32.67 3.47
N ILE A 358 29.98 -33.07 4.68
CA ILE A 358 31.28 -33.69 5.00
C ILE A 358 31.41 -35.05 4.31
N ASP A 359 30.38 -35.88 4.34
CA ASP A 359 30.38 -37.18 3.63
C ASP A 359 30.56 -36.99 2.12
N ASN A 360 29.94 -35.97 1.53
CA ASN A 360 30.16 -35.63 0.13
C ASN A 360 31.61 -35.19 -0.13
N ALA A 361 32.18 -34.33 0.71
CA ALA A 361 33.55 -33.89 0.61
C ALA A 361 34.56 -35.07 0.76
N LEU A 362 34.31 -36.03 1.68
CA LEU A 362 35.10 -37.23 1.83
C LEU A 362 34.98 -38.21 0.66
N LYS A 363 33.87 -38.19 -0.07
CA LYS A 363 33.62 -39.09 -1.24
C LYS A 363 34.19 -38.54 -2.54
N TYR A 364 34.07 -37.21 -2.72
CA TYR A 364 34.34 -36.54 -3.99
C TYR A 364 35.51 -35.54 -3.90
N GLY A 365 35.91 -35.13 -2.69
CA GLY A 365 36.71 -33.95 -2.39
C GLY A 365 38.18 -34.27 -2.14
N GLY A 366 38.97 -34.75 -2.95
CA GLY A 366 40.43 -34.76 -2.91
C GLY A 366 41.07 -35.12 -1.54
N THR A 367 42.02 -34.29 -1.10
CA THR A 367 42.87 -34.53 0.10
C THR A 367 42.69 -33.50 1.22
N SER A 368 41.79 -32.54 1.06
CA SER A 368 41.59 -31.48 2.07
C SER A 368 40.12 -31.06 2.16
N ILE A 369 39.63 -30.95 3.39
CA ILE A 369 38.31 -30.44 3.72
C ILE A 369 38.47 -29.30 4.72
N ARG A 370 37.80 -28.15 4.45
CA ARG A 370 37.80 -27.01 5.36
C ARG A 370 36.38 -26.69 5.73
N LEU A 371 36.07 -26.68 7.04
CA LEU A 371 34.82 -26.20 7.61
C LEU A 371 35.03 -24.77 8.09
N SER A 372 34.23 -23.83 7.65
CA SER A 372 34.36 -22.42 8.05
C SER A 372 33.03 -21.85 8.45
N ALA A 373 33.03 -20.96 9.45
CA ALA A 373 31.86 -20.19 9.82
C ALA A 373 32.24 -18.76 10.21
N TRP A 374 31.46 -17.80 9.71
CA TRP A 374 31.65 -16.38 10.02
C TRP A 374 30.33 -15.62 9.95
N ARG A 375 30.27 -14.44 10.56
CA ARG A 375 29.14 -13.53 10.49
C ARG A 375 29.52 -12.30 9.67
N GLU A 376 28.68 -11.92 8.72
CA GLU A 376 28.89 -10.75 7.87
C GLU A 376 27.54 -10.15 7.49
N ALA A 377 27.42 -8.82 7.55
CA ALA A 377 26.20 -8.06 7.17
C ALA A 377 24.89 -8.61 7.77
N GLY A 378 24.90 -9.07 9.03
CA GLY A 378 23.73 -9.62 9.70
C GLY A 378 23.33 -11.03 9.22
N ARG A 379 24.20 -11.72 8.50
CA ARG A 379 24.04 -13.12 8.09
C ARG A 379 25.12 -14.00 8.68
N LEU A 380 24.79 -15.25 8.94
CA LEU A 380 25.74 -16.30 9.30
C LEU A 380 26.04 -17.13 8.06
N PHE A 381 27.31 -17.29 7.78
CA PHE A 381 27.82 -18.14 6.72
C PHE A 381 28.43 -19.39 7.32
N VAL A 382 28.00 -20.56 6.85
CA VAL A 382 28.62 -21.84 7.20
C VAL A 382 29.02 -22.53 5.90
N ARG A 383 30.31 -22.83 5.76
CA ARG A 383 30.91 -23.34 4.52
C ARG A 383 31.63 -24.64 4.73
N VAL A 384 31.39 -25.56 3.83
CA VAL A 384 32.20 -26.76 3.63
C VAL A 384 32.92 -26.62 2.29
N ALA A 385 34.23 -26.68 2.29
CA ALA A 385 35.08 -26.57 1.12
C ALA A 385 35.96 -27.83 0.98
N ASP A 386 36.04 -28.37 -0.22
CA ASP A 386 36.97 -29.45 -0.56
C ASP A 386 37.92 -29.00 -1.69
N ASN A 387 38.96 -29.81 -1.96
CA ASN A 387 39.90 -29.60 -3.07
C ASN A 387 39.77 -30.70 -4.15
N GLY A 388 38.59 -31.27 -4.34
CA GLY A 388 38.31 -32.27 -5.36
C GLY A 388 38.08 -31.67 -6.75
N PRO A 389 37.41 -32.41 -7.66
CA PRO A 389 37.12 -31.94 -9.01
C PRO A 389 36.10 -30.82 -9.11
N GLY A 390 35.34 -30.54 -8.03
CA GLY A 390 34.27 -29.53 -8.01
C GLY A 390 33.07 -29.90 -8.86
N ILE A 391 32.20 -28.90 -9.09
CA ILE A 391 30.99 -28.96 -9.96
C ILE A 391 31.04 -27.78 -10.91
N VAL A 392 31.01 -28.04 -12.22
CA VAL A 392 30.96 -27.00 -13.25
C VAL A 392 29.70 -26.16 -13.12
N GLU A 393 29.81 -24.88 -13.44
CA GLU A 393 28.73 -23.90 -13.17
C GLU A 393 27.39 -24.30 -13.78
N GLU A 394 27.40 -24.83 -14.99
CA GLU A 394 26.21 -25.27 -15.72
C GLU A 394 25.46 -26.41 -15.03
N GLN A 395 26.16 -27.22 -14.24
CA GLN A 395 25.59 -28.38 -13.54
C GLN A 395 25.20 -28.08 -12.08
N ARG A 396 25.54 -26.91 -11.52
CA ARG A 396 25.29 -26.57 -10.11
C ARG A 396 23.81 -26.56 -9.80
N VAL A 397 22.96 -26.01 -10.70
CA VAL A 397 21.51 -25.99 -10.53
C VAL A 397 20.90 -27.40 -10.53
N GLU A 398 21.44 -28.30 -11.40
CA GLU A 398 20.99 -29.67 -11.44
C GLU A 398 21.41 -30.45 -10.18
N ALA A 399 22.65 -30.22 -9.69
CA ALA A 399 23.16 -30.84 -8.48
C ALA A 399 22.32 -30.57 -7.20
N LEU A 400 21.59 -29.48 -7.16
CA LEU A 400 20.68 -29.11 -6.06
C LEU A 400 19.31 -29.82 -6.13
N ARG A 401 18.98 -30.46 -7.27
CA ARG A 401 17.70 -31.19 -7.41
C ARG A 401 17.72 -32.48 -6.59
N ARG A 402 16.55 -32.91 -6.12
CA ARG A 402 16.39 -34.19 -5.40
C ARG A 402 16.76 -35.35 -6.32
N PHE A 403 17.48 -36.34 -5.79
CA PHE A 403 17.94 -37.53 -6.49
C PHE A 403 18.85 -37.24 -7.71
N ALA A 404 19.28 -35.99 -7.87
CA ALA A 404 20.22 -35.67 -8.94
C ALA A 404 21.59 -36.28 -8.67
N ARG A 405 22.14 -36.96 -9.69
CA ARG A 405 23.49 -37.50 -9.69
C ARG A 405 24.15 -37.12 -11.02
N LEU A 406 25.18 -36.31 -10.94
CA LEU A 406 25.94 -35.91 -12.11
C LEU A 406 26.63 -37.13 -12.72
N ASP A 407 26.83 -37.14 -14.03
CA ASP A 407 27.38 -38.33 -14.77
C ASP A 407 28.73 -38.80 -14.21
N ALA A 408 29.59 -37.88 -13.83
CA ALA A 408 30.89 -38.18 -13.22
C ALA A 408 30.77 -38.91 -11.85
N ALA A 409 29.65 -38.79 -11.17
CA ALA A 409 29.41 -39.36 -9.83
C ALA A 409 28.54 -40.64 -9.84
N ARG A 410 28.12 -41.12 -11.00
CA ARG A 410 27.22 -42.32 -11.11
C ARG A 410 27.84 -43.62 -10.59
N HIS A 411 29.16 -43.71 -10.59
CA HIS A 411 29.88 -44.91 -10.12
C HIS A 411 30.15 -44.91 -8.61
N ILE A 412 29.91 -43.80 -7.92
CA ILE A 412 30.16 -43.66 -6.48
C ILE A 412 28.82 -43.82 -5.72
N ALA A 413 28.78 -44.66 -4.70
CA ALA A 413 27.54 -44.90 -3.94
C ALA A 413 26.99 -43.63 -3.29
N GLY A 414 25.71 -43.27 -3.59
CA GLY A 414 25.05 -42.11 -3.01
C GLY A 414 23.64 -41.86 -3.56
N ALA A 415 22.77 -41.32 -2.74
CA ALA A 415 21.34 -41.12 -3.05
C ALA A 415 21.04 -39.83 -3.82
N GLY A 416 21.98 -38.90 -3.95
CA GLY A 416 21.70 -37.56 -4.51
C GLY A 416 20.78 -36.68 -3.68
N LEU A 417 20.72 -36.91 -2.36
CA LEU A 417 19.84 -36.18 -1.44
C LEU A 417 20.56 -35.19 -0.53
N GLY A 418 21.90 -35.24 -0.43
CA GLY A 418 22.63 -34.41 0.54
C GLY A 418 22.55 -32.90 0.29
N LEU A 419 22.75 -32.46 -0.96
CA LEU A 419 22.66 -31.03 -1.32
C LEU A 419 21.22 -30.54 -1.30
N SER A 420 20.25 -31.37 -1.68
CA SER A 420 18.84 -31.00 -1.60
C SER A 420 18.35 -30.90 -0.15
N LEU A 421 18.87 -31.71 0.79
CA LEU A 421 18.62 -31.52 2.21
C LEU A 421 19.19 -30.19 2.73
N ALA A 422 20.44 -29.91 2.38
CA ALA A 422 21.07 -28.64 2.78
C ALA A 422 20.29 -27.43 2.25
N THR A 423 19.80 -27.51 1.00
CA THR A 423 18.94 -26.47 0.39
C THR A 423 17.61 -26.32 1.13
N ALA A 424 16.93 -27.43 1.45
CA ALA A 424 15.66 -27.41 2.16
C ALA A 424 15.81 -26.83 3.58
N VAL A 425 16.86 -27.24 4.28
CA VAL A 425 17.14 -26.74 5.65
C VAL A 425 17.56 -25.26 5.62
N ALA A 426 18.36 -24.81 4.64
CA ALA A 426 18.68 -23.39 4.49
C ALA A 426 17.40 -22.55 4.31
N ARG A 427 16.48 -22.99 3.43
CA ARG A 427 15.17 -22.33 3.23
C ARG A 427 14.27 -22.37 4.48
N LEU A 428 14.30 -23.47 5.23
CA LEU A 428 13.57 -23.59 6.50
C LEU A 428 14.02 -22.49 7.48
N HIS A 429 15.29 -22.08 7.45
CA HIS A 429 15.82 -20.98 8.25
C HIS A 429 15.64 -19.59 7.60
N GLY A 430 14.98 -19.49 6.45
CA GLY A 430 14.85 -18.23 5.69
C GLY A 430 16.14 -17.79 4.99
N GLY A 431 17.06 -18.72 4.80
CA GLY A 431 18.33 -18.53 4.12
C GLY A 431 18.41 -19.24 2.76
N GLU A 432 19.60 -19.38 2.26
CA GLU A 432 19.90 -19.97 0.95
C GLU A 432 21.17 -20.82 0.98
N LEU A 433 21.31 -21.72 -0.01
CA LEU A 433 22.49 -22.52 -0.23
C LEU A 433 23.15 -22.09 -1.54
N GLU A 434 24.44 -21.79 -1.49
CA GLU A 434 25.25 -21.45 -2.67
C GLU A 434 26.32 -22.50 -2.93
N LEU A 435 26.51 -22.83 -4.23
CA LEU A 435 27.62 -23.65 -4.71
C LEU A 435 28.63 -22.76 -5.43
N GLY A 436 29.89 -22.85 -5.03
CA GLY A 436 31.02 -22.10 -5.61
C GLY A 436 32.19 -23.01 -6.02
N ASP A 437 33.24 -22.40 -6.54
CA ASP A 437 34.48 -23.03 -6.91
C ASP A 437 35.56 -22.76 -5.85
N ALA A 438 36.25 -23.79 -5.38
CA ALA A 438 37.37 -23.67 -4.41
C ALA A 438 38.73 -23.45 -5.07
N GLY A 439 38.86 -23.69 -6.37
CA GLY A 439 40.00 -23.50 -7.20
C GLY A 439 41.26 -24.33 -6.85
N PRO A 440 41.29 -25.68 -6.88
CA PRO A 440 40.20 -26.61 -7.26
C PRO A 440 39.32 -27.00 -6.12
N GLY A 441 38.12 -27.55 -6.45
CA GLY A 441 37.15 -28.13 -5.49
C GLY A 441 35.80 -27.48 -5.47
N LEU A 442 34.95 -27.95 -4.56
CA LEU A 442 33.59 -27.44 -4.35
C LEU A 442 33.53 -26.60 -3.08
N LEU A 443 32.90 -25.41 -3.20
CA LEU A 443 32.44 -24.63 -2.04
C LEU A 443 30.94 -24.83 -1.89
N VAL A 444 30.50 -25.31 -0.74
CA VAL A 444 29.09 -25.35 -0.35
C VAL A 444 28.90 -24.38 0.80
N THR A 445 28.15 -23.31 0.61
CA THR A 445 27.94 -22.26 1.61
C THR A 445 26.46 -22.16 1.96
N LEU A 446 26.12 -22.39 3.23
CA LEU A 446 24.80 -22.03 3.78
C LEU A 446 24.88 -20.57 4.24
N ILE A 447 23.92 -19.76 3.79
CA ILE A 447 23.77 -18.35 4.13
C ILE A 447 22.46 -18.21 4.90
N LEU A 448 22.56 -17.95 6.20
CA LEU A 448 21.44 -17.98 7.12
C LEU A 448 21.23 -16.61 7.77
N PRO A 449 20.00 -16.19 8.10
CA PRO A 449 19.80 -15.01 8.91
C PRO A 449 20.49 -15.18 10.27
N ALA A 450 21.31 -14.22 10.66
CA ALA A 450 21.87 -14.21 12.00
C ALA A 450 20.95 -13.42 12.91
N GLU A 451 20.49 -13.99 14.01
CA GLU A 451 19.83 -13.21 15.05
C GLU A 451 20.81 -12.16 15.60
N ALA A 452 20.32 -10.93 15.80
CA ALA A 452 21.08 -9.92 16.49
C ALA A 452 21.40 -10.47 17.91
N SER A 453 22.66 -10.67 18.21
CA SER A 453 23.06 -10.93 19.60
C SER A 453 22.72 -9.68 20.40
N ASP A 454 21.83 -9.79 21.39
CA ASP A 454 21.50 -8.74 22.38
C ASP A 454 22.71 -8.29 23.22
N ASN A 455 23.94 -8.49 22.76
CA ASN A 455 25.16 -8.27 23.55
C ASN A 455 26.07 -7.13 23.06
N GLU A 456 25.53 -6.14 22.30
CA GLU A 456 26.24 -4.89 22.00
C GLU A 456 25.80 -3.69 22.86
N GLY A 457 25.10 -3.94 23.98
CA GLY A 457 24.56 -2.91 24.90
C GLY A 457 25.21 -2.85 26.27
N ALA A 458 26.45 -3.30 26.43
CA ALA A 458 27.16 -3.16 27.71
C ALA A 458 28.64 -2.80 27.45
N ARG A 459 28.89 -1.55 27.03
CA ARG A 459 30.13 -0.80 27.36
C ARG A 459 29.84 0.70 27.32
#